data_9fb9233bd2aa8b05c2a32eaa707bf4f1
#
_entry.id   9fb9233bd2aa8b05c2a32eaa707bf4f1
#
_cell.length_a   1.000
_cell.length_b   1.000
_cell.length_c   1.000
_cell.angle_alpha   90.00
_cell.angle_beta   90.00
_cell.angle_gamma   90.00
#
_symmetry.space_group_name_H-M   'P 1'
#
loop_
_entity.id
_entity.type
_entity.pdbx_description
1 polymer ?
#
loop_
_entity_poly.entity_id
_entity_poly.type
_entity_poly.pdbx_seq_one_letter_code
_entity_poly.pdbx_strand_id
1 'polypeptide(L)'
;MIQINQLGFNYGNNVVLKDITLNLEEGRIYGLLGENGVGKTTLLTILSGLKPAMNGTVEIDGRNPFKREPSLLSSIFYLPDEVLPKRRSAMAFARDMGQYWEKFSLEKFSGIMDVFETDANQRMDQMSLGQLKKAYISFALACNTDYLFMDEPTNGLDIPSKAQFRKAISKYTFETATIVISTHQARDLEAIIDPIIILDRKSVLLNASTAQISEKLYFDYGTQIDPDALYSELIPGGCIQVTPNVSGTESKVNIEALFNTVMKNKETIREMFKQ
;
A
#
# COMPACT_ATOMS: atom_id res chain seq x y z
N MET A 1 -0.62 -15.67 4.91
CA MET A 1 -2.00 -15.09 4.75
C MET A 1 -2.33 -14.18 5.93
N ILE A 2 -2.95 -13.00 5.71
CA ILE A 2 -3.39 -12.07 6.78
C ILE A 2 -4.91 -12.13 6.90
N GLN A 3 -5.41 -12.31 8.12
CA GLN A 3 -6.83 -12.34 8.44
C GLN A 3 -7.16 -11.27 9.47
N ILE A 4 -8.13 -10.43 9.15
CA ILE A 4 -8.62 -9.35 9.99
C ILE A 4 -10.13 -9.56 10.16
N ASN A 5 -10.59 -9.74 11.38
CA ASN A 5 -12.01 -9.97 11.68
C ASN A 5 -12.51 -8.93 12.68
N GLN A 6 -13.47 -8.11 12.22
CA GLN A 6 -14.18 -7.10 13.03
C GLN A 6 -13.23 -6.19 13.83
N LEU A 7 -12.08 -5.84 13.23
CA LEU A 7 -11.08 -5.01 13.87
C LEU A 7 -11.65 -3.63 14.20
N GLY A 8 -11.51 -3.22 15.46
CA GLY A 8 -11.79 -1.88 15.92
C GLY A 8 -10.58 -1.26 16.62
N PHE A 9 -10.40 0.05 16.42
CA PHE A 9 -9.36 0.83 17.07
C PHE A 9 -9.76 2.29 17.27
N ASN A 10 -9.43 2.87 18.41
CA ASN A 10 -9.66 4.28 18.72
C ASN A 10 -8.47 4.90 19.48
N TYR A 11 -8.26 6.19 19.27
CA TYR A 11 -7.38 7.02 20.07
C TYR A 11 -8.23 7.79 21.08
N GLY A 12 -8.22 7.37 22.34
CA GLY A 12 -9.15 7.90 23.35
C GLY A 12 -10.60 7.74 22.89
N ASN A 13 -11.32 8.84 22.73
CA ASN A 13 -12.72 8.84 22.28
C ASN A 13 -12.87 8.89 20.73
N ASN A 14 -11.78 9.05 20.00
CA ASN A 14 -11.81 9.13 18.54
C ASN A 14 -11.70 7.74 17.92
N VAL A 15 -12.80 7.20 17.41
CA VAL A 15 -12.83 5.93 16.68
C VAL A 15 -12.19 6.09 15.30
N VAL A 16 -11.15 5.32 15.02
CA VAL A 16 -10.37 5.38 13.78
C VAL A 16 -10.69 4.21 12.85
N LEU A 17 -10.81 3.00 13.41
CA LEU A 17 -11.21 1.78 12.67
C LEU A 17 -12.42 1.18 13.36
N LYS A 18 -13.38 0.71 12.57
CA LYS A 18 -14.60 0.08 13.08
C LYS A 18 -15.02 -1.08 12.17
N ASP A 19 -15.14 -2.26 12.77
CA ASP A 19 -15.63 -3.47 12.11
C ASP A 19 -14.89 -3.81 10.80
N ILE A 20 -13.56 -3.56 10.75
CA ILE A 20 -12.74 -3.88 9.59
C ILE A 20 -12.60 -5.40 9.48
N THR A 21 -13.06 -5.95 8.38
CA THR A 21 -12.89 -7.35 8.02
C THR A 21 -12.21 -7.44 6.66
N LEU A 22 -11.04 -8.07 6.61
CA LEU A 22 -10.21 -8.22 5.40
C LEU A 22 -9.47 -9.54 5.44
N ASN A 23 -9.37 -10.18 4.28
CA ASN A 23 -8.46 -11.30 4.05
C ASN A 23 -7.47 -10.88 2.97
N LEU A 24 -6.17 -10.94 3.28
CA LEU A 24 -5.11 -10.63 2.33
C LEU A 24 -4.35 -11.92 2.00
N GLU A 25 -4.40 -12.29 0.74
CA GLU A 25 -3.72 -13.47 0.21
C GLU A 25 -2.20 -13.23 0.10
N GLU A 26 -1.45 -14.31 0.05
CA GLU A 26 0.00 -14.28 -0.18
C GLU A 26 0.33 -13.89 -1.63
N GLY A 27 1.52 -13.34 -1.84
CA GLY A 27 2.03 -13.04 -3.17
C GLY A 27 1.34 -11.89 -3.89
N ARG A 28 0.70 -10.98 -3.14
CA ARG A 28 -0.01 -9.84 -3.70
C ARG A 28 0.57 -8.51 -3.23
N ILE A 29 0.44 -7.50 -4.08
CA ILE A 29 0.82 -6.11 -3.74
C ILE A 29 -0.46 -5.28 -3.60
N TYR A 30 -0.95 -5.16 -2.38
CA TYR A 30 -2.17 -4.43 -2.06
C TYR A 30 -1.93 -2.92 -2.04
N GLY A 31 -2.78 -2.18 -2.74
CA GLY A 31 -2.88 -0.73 -2.58
C GLY A 31 -3.91 -0.38 -1.52
N LEU A 32 -3.48 0.20 -0.39
CA LEU A 32 -4.36 0.69 0.67
C LEU A 32 -4.62 2.19 0.47
N LEU A 33 -5.75 2.51 -0.15
CA LEU A 33 -6.13 3.85 -0.54
C LEU A 33 -7.09 4.49 0.47
N GLY A 34 -7.06 5.80 0.57
CA GLY A 34 -7.95 6.57 1.43
C GLY A 34 -7.43 7.98 1.68
N GLU A 35 -8.31 8.88 2.09
CA GLU A 35 -7.93 10.23 2.49
C GLU A 35 -6.96 10.24 3.68
N ASN A 36 -6.33 11.38 3.93
CA ASN A 36 -5.48 11.54 5.12
C ASN A 36 -6.33 11.45 6.40
N GLY A 37 -5.82 10.73 7.40
CA GLY A 37 -6.47 10.56 8.68
C GLY A 37 -7.57 9.46 8.74
N VAL A 38 -7.85 8.73 7.65
CA VAL A 38 -8.88 7.66 7.66
C VAL A 38 -8.46 6.37 8.39
N GLY A 39 -7.18 6.25 8.79
CA GLY A 39 -6.71 5.10 9.56
C GLY A 39 -5.73 4.17 8.83
N LYS A 40 -5.23 4.51 7.63
CA LYS A 40 -4.25 3.70 6.89
C LYS A 40 -3.02 3.34 7.74
N THR A 41 -2.32 4.35 8.26
CA THR A 41 -1.18 4.19 9.17
C THR A 41 -1.53 3.36 10.41
N THR A 42 -2.72 3.58 10.97
CA THR A 42 -3.19 2.83 12.14
C THR A 42 -3.34 1.35 11.80
N LEU A 43 -3.97 1.03 10.67
CA LEU A 43 -4.11 -0.35 10.21
C LEU A 43 -2.74 -1.00 9.99
N LEU A 44 -1.81 -0.34 9.27
CA LEU A 44 -0.46 -0.87 9.05
C LEU A 44 0.32 -1.08 10.35
N THR A 45 0.19 -0.18 11.33
CA THR A 45 0.87 -0.34 12.64
C THR A 45 0.29 -1.48 13.46
N ILE A 46 -1.00 -1.78 13.33
CA ILE A 46 -1.62 -2.95 13.98
C ILE A 46 -1.12 -4.24 13.30
N LEU A 47 -1.11 -4.31 11.97
CA LEU A 47 -0.57 -5.44 11.21
C LEU A 47 0.90 -5.71 11.53
N SER A 48 1.67 -4.67 11.82
CA SER A 48 3.09 -4.78 12.19
C SER A 48 3.33 -5.16 13.66
N GLY A 49 2.27 -5.38 14.46
CA GLY A 49 2.40 -5.67 15.89
C GLY A 49 2.88 -4.51 16.74
N LEU A 50 2.85 -3.28 16.20
CA LEU A 50 3.23 -2.07 16.93
C LEU A 50 2.08 -1.52 17.79
N LYS A 51 0.83 -1.86 17.44
CA LYS A 51 -0.38 -1.50 18.19
C LYS A 51 -1.29 -2.71 18.36
N PRO A 52 -2.01 -2.82 19.49
CA PRO A 52 -3.00 -3.89 19.66
C PRO A 52 -4.27 -3.60 18.85
N ALA A 53 -4.98 -4.63 18.44
CA ALA A 53 -6.40 -4.50 18.14
C ALA A 53 -7.16 -4.26 19.44
N MET A 54 -8.10 -3.29 19.46
CA MET A 54 -8.95 -3.05 20.63
C MET A 54 -10.19 -3.95 20.63
N ASN A 55 -10.73 -4.21 19.45
CA ASN A 55 -11.82 -5.16 19.22
C ASN A 55 -11.47 -6.03 18.01
N GLY A 56 -12.08 -7.20 17.93
CA GLY A 56 -11.84 -8.14 16.85
C GLY A 56 -10.48 -8.84 16.95
N THR A 57 -10.07 -9.46 15.85
CA THR A 57 -8.80 -10.21 15.77
C THR A 57 -8.00 -9.82 14.54
N VAL A 58 -6.68 -9.89 14.67
CA VAL A 58 -5.72 -9.77 13.57
C VAL A 58 -4.75 -10.91 13.68
N GLU A 59 -4.64 -11.68 12.62
CA GLU A 59 -3.76 -12.84 12.54
C GLU A 59 -2.94 -12.81 11.23
N ILE A 60 -1.67 -13.13 11.35
CA ILE A 60 -0.75 -13.37 10.26
C ILE A 60 -0.26 -14.81 10.43
N ASP A 61 -0.59 -15.67 9.47
CA ASP A 61 -0.33 -17.13 9.53
C ASP A 61 -0.85 -17.77 10.84
N GLY A 62 -2.08 -17.38 11.25
CA GLY A 62 -2.72 -17.87 12.48
C GLY A 62 -2.12 -17.33 13.79
N ARG A 63 -1.22 -16.34 13.72
CA ARG A 63 -0.54 -15.75 14.87
C ARG A 63 -0.88 -14.26 15.02
N ASN A 64 -1.11 -13.83 16.24
CA ASN A 64 -1.38 -12.43 16.54
C ASN A 64 -0.06 -11.62 16.55
N PRO A 65 0.13 -10.63 15.66
CA PRO A 65 1.38 -9.89 15.56
C PRO A 65 1.70 -9.06 16.81
N PHE A 66 0.70 -8.64 17.58
CA PHE A 66 0.91 -7.89 18.81
C PHE A 66 1.51 -8.75 19.96
N LYS A 67 1.44 -10.09 19.89
CA LYS A 67 2.17 -10.96 20.81
C LYS A 67 3.67 -10.90 20.62
N ARG A 68 4.14 -10.32 19.50
CA ARG A 68 5.53 -10.01 19.20
C ARG A 68 6.46 -11.23 19.25
N GLU A 69 5.96 -12.37 18.78
CA GLU A 69 6.77 -13.59 18.66
C GLU A 69 7.94 -13.33 17.69
N PRO A 70 9.21 -13.59 18.10
CA PRO A 70 10.37 -13.26 17.28
C PRO A 70 10.32 -13.86 15.87
N SER A 71 9.86 -15.12 15.74
CA SER A 71 9.72 -15.82 14.45
C SER A 71 8.68 -15.17 13.52
N LEU A 72 7.63 -14.53 14.05
CA LEU A 72 6.70 -13.76 13.25
C LEU A 72 7.26 -12.38 12.92
N LEU A 73 7.85 -11.69 13.90
CA LEU A 73 8.41 -10.35 13.67
C LEU A 73 9.54 -10.33 12.65
N SER A 74 10.36 -11.40 12.59
CA SER A 74 11.42 -11.53 11.58
C SER A 74 10.87 -11.71 10.15
N SER A 75 9.59 -12.11 10.01
CA SER A 75 8.92 -12.20 8.71
C SER A 75 8.18 -10.92 8.31
N ILE A 76 8.17 -9.89 9.16
CA ILE A 76 7.47 -8.63 8.93
C ILE A 76 8.45 -7.47 8.86
N PHE A 77 8.23 -6.55 7.92
CA PHE A 77 8.87 -5.23 7.93
C PHE A 77 7.83 -4.13 7.78
N TYR A 78 7.94 -3.08 8.58
CA TYR A 78 7.12 -1.88 8.47
C TYR A 78 8.00 -0.67 8.16
N LEU A 79 7.72 -0.01 7.05
CA LEU A 79 8.34 1.25 6.64
C LEU A 79 7.36 2.39 6.92
N PRO A 80 7.63 3.26 7.89
CA PRO A 80 6.78 4.43 8.16
C PRO A 80 6.96 5.52 7.09
N ASP A 81 5.99 6.43 6.97
CA ASP A 81 6.10 7.61 6.10
C ASP A 81 7.27 8.51 6.49
N GLU A 82 7.40 8.82 7.78
CA GLU A 82 8.52 9.61 8.29
C GLU A 82 9.71 8.72 8.67
N VAL A 83 10.86 9.01 8.06
CA VAL A 83 12.13 8.31 8.33
C VAL A 83 13.14 9.26 8.95
N LEU A 84 13.90 8.78 9.92
CA LEU A 84 14.86 9.60 10.66
C LEU A 84 16.29 9.35 10.19
N PRO A 85 17.07 10.41 9.92
CA PRO A 85 18.46 10.28 9.52
C PRO A 85 19.32 9.65 10.63
N LYS A 86 20.33 8.89 10.24
CA LYS A 86 21.29 8.28 11.16
C LYS A 86 22.69 8.83 10.90
N ARG A 87 23.50 9.00 11.96
CA ARG A 87 24.88 9.49 11.84
C ARG A 87 25.87 8.41 11.38
N ARG A 88 25.48 7.68 10.33
CA ARG A 88 26.27 6.62 9.68
C ARG A 88 25.92 6.54 8.21
N SER A 89 26.74 5.85 7.40
CA SER A 89 26.37 5.61 5.99
C SER A 89 25.18 4.65 5.88
N ALA A 90 24.46 4.72 4.77
CA ALA A 90 23.34 3.81 4.50
C ALA A 90 23.82 2.35 4.45
N MET A 91 25.02 2.10 3.90
CA MET A 91 25.66 0.79 3.89
C MET A 91 25.96 0.28 5.30
N ALA A 92 26.51 1.11 6.18
CA ALA A 92 26.77 0.72 7.57
C ALA A 92 25.48 0.47 8.33
N PHE A 93 24.45 1.31 8.11
CA PHE A 93 23.10 1.10 8.67
C PHE A 93 22.53 -0.24 8.23
N ALA A 94 22.58 -0.54 6.93
CA ALA A 94 22.06 -1.77 6.38
C ALA A 94 22.76 -3.02 6.94
N ARG A 95 24.09 -2.99 7.08
CA ARG A 95 24.85 -4.09 7.66
C ARG A 95 24.50 -4.34 9.12
N ASP A 96 24.39 -3.26 9.92
CA ASP A 96 24.13 -3.39 11.36
C ASP A 96 22.68 -3.78 11.64
N MET A 97 21.73 -3.22 10.89
CA MET A 97 20.31 -3.49 11.12
C MET A 97 19.82 -4.77 10.45
N GLY A 98 20.43 -5.16 9.32
CA GLY A 98 20.03 -6.33 8.56
C GLY A 98 20.12 -7.65 9.34
N GLN A 99 20.99 -7.73 10.34
CA GLN A 99 21.13 -8.93 11.19
C GLN A 99 19.84 -9.36 11.92
N TYR A 100 18.84 -8.46 12.05
CA TYR A 100 17.55 -8.77 12.67
C TYR A 100 16.56 -9.48 11.73
N TRP A 101 16.87 -9.56 10.43
CA TRP A 101 16.08 -10.28 9.43
C TRP A 101 16.92 -11.39 8.80
N GLU A 102 16.51 -12.61 9.00
CA GLU A 102 17.25 -13.80 8.58
C GLU A 102 17.53 -13.83 7.06
N LYS A 103 16.56 -13.35 6.26
CA LYS A 103 16.63 -13.33 4.80
C LYS A 103 17.29 -12.04 4.26
N PHE A 104 17.82 -11.15 5.10
CA PHE A 104 18.43 -9.90 4.65
C PHE A 104 19.60 -10.14 3.72
N SER A 105 19.68 -9.37 2.63
CA SER A 105 20.77 -9.40 1.66
C SER A 105 21.40 -8.02 1.46
N LEU A 106 22.68 -7.91 1.83
CA LEU A 106 23.44 -6.68 1.64
C LEU A 106 23.71 -6.40 0.14
N GLU A 107 23.88 -7.45 -0.66
CA GLU A 107 24.02 -7.36 -2.11
C GLU A 107 22.74 -6.78 -2.74
N LYS A 108 21.57 -7.30 -2.32
CA LYS A 108 20.29 -6.79 -2.76
C LYS A 108 20.10 -5.32 -2.36
N PHE A 109 20.46 -4.95 -1.12
CA PHE A 109 20.45 -3.57 -0.67
C PHE A 109 21.26 -2.67 -1.60
N SER A 110 22.50 -3.04 -1.90
CA SER A 110 23.38 -2.30 -2.81
C SER A 110 22.75 -2.17 -4.20
N GLY A 111 22.27 -3.28 -4.77
CA GLY A 111 21.64 -3.27 -6.10
C GLY A 111 20.37 -2.41 -6.18
N ILE A 112 19.61 -2.27 -5.06
CA ILE A 112 18.45 -1.37 -5.03
C ILE A 112 18.91 0.09 -4.91
N MET A 113 19.96 0.37 -4.11
CA MET A 113 20.56 1.71 -4.04
C MET A 113 21.06 2.18 -5.42
N ASP A 114 21.63 1.26 -6.24
CA ASP A 114 22.03 1.53 -7.62
C ASP A 114 20.81 1.84 -8.50
N VAL A 115 19.70 1.11 -8.37
CA VAL A 115 18.44 1.45 -9.09
C VAL A 115 17.95 2.84 -8.74
N PHE A 116 18.11 3.25 -7.48
CA PHE A 116 17.75 4.59 -7.02
C PHE A 116 18.82 5.66 -7.29
N GLU A 117 19.94 5.29 -7.92
CA GLU A 117 21.05 6.22 -8.21
C GLU A 117 21.49 6.98 -6.97
N THR A 118 21.59 6.27 -5.83
CA THR A 118 21.91 6.85 -4.52
C THR A 118 23.13 6.16 -3.93
N ASP A 119 24.13 6.96 -3.52
CA ASP A 119 25.36 6.42 -2.94
C ASP A 119 25.11 5.81 -1.55
N ALA A 120 25.28 4.51 -1.45
CA ALA A 120 25.12 3.76 -0.20
C ALA A 120 26.19 4.12 0.86
N ASN A 121 27.32 4.69 0.47
CA ASN A 121 28.38 5.12 1.38
C ASN A 121 28.17 6.53 1.92
N GLN A 122 27.24 7.30 1.35
CA GLN A 122 26.87 8.60 1.87
C GLN A 122 26.26 8.46 3.28
N ARG A 123 26.61 9.39 4.17
CA ARG A 123 26.00 9.46 5.51
C ARG A 123 24.55 9.87 5.43
N MET A 124 23.67 9.12 6.13
CA MET A 124 22.22 9.33 6.07
C MET A 124 21.79 10.70 6.62
N ASP A 125 22.55 11.30 7.57
CA ASP A 125 22.29 12.65 8.08
C ASP A 125 22.74 13.78 7.13
N GLN A 126 23.36 13.44 6.01
CA GLN A 126 23.75 14.35 4.92
C GLN A 126 22.92 14.13 3.64
N MET A 127 22.02 13.15 3.66
CA MET A 127 21.11 12.85 2.55
C MET A 127 19.97 13.86 2.51
N SER A 128 19.51 14.20 1.29
CA SER A 128 18.21 14.84 1.13
C SER A 128 17.09 13.92 1.63
N LEU A 129 15.90 14.45 1.91
CA LEU A 129 14.76 13.63 2.35
C LEU A 129 14.43 12.52 1.35
N GLY A 130 14.46 12.83 0.04
CA GLY A 130 14.23 11.83 -1.02
C GLY A 130 15.31 10.74 -1.05
N GLN A 131 16.60 11.10 -0.92
CA GLN A 131 17.69 10.12 -0.83
C GLN A 131 17.58 9.26 0.42
N LEU A 132 17.26 9.86 1.56
CA LEU A 132 17.04 9.14 2.80
C LEU A 132 15.90 8.13 2.69
N LYS A 133 14.78 8.53 2.07
CA LYS A 133 13.62 7.67 1.83
C LYS A 133 13.98 6.51 0.91
N LYS A 134 14.74 6.77 -0.18
CA LYS A 134 15.28 5.73 -1.07
C LYS A 134 16.14 4.71 -0.32
N ALA A 135 17.01 5.17 0.59
CA ALA A 135 17.84 4.27 1.41
C ALA A 135 16.99 3.38 2.34
N TYR A 136 15.95 3.91 2.96
CA TYR A 136 15.04 3.12 3.79
C TYR A 136 14.18 2.15 2.99
N ILE A 137 13.69 2.54 1.80
CA ILE A 137 12.99 1.65 0.87
C ILE A 137 13.93 0.52 0.43
N SER A 138 15.17 0.84 0.09
CA SER A 138 16.18 -0.15 -0.29
C SER A 138 16.42 -1.17 0.84
N PHE A 139 16.50 -0.69 2.08
CA PHE A 139 16.64 -1.54 3.25
C PHE A 139 15.42 -2.43 3.46
N ALA A 140 14.21 -1.86 3.39
CA ALA A 140 12.95 -2.59 3.54
C ALA A 140 12.84 -3.76 2.54
N LEU A 141 13.14 -3.50 1.27
CA LEU A 141 13.13 -4.54 0.22
C LEU A 141 14.25 -5.57 0.39
N ALA A 142 15.41 -5.15 0.91
CA ALA A 142 16.54 -6.04 1.15
C ALA A 142 16.35 -6.97 2.36
N CYS A 143 15.41 -6.64 3.26
CA CYS A 143 15.05 -7.53 4.38
C CYS A 143 14.41 -8.83 3.91
N ASN A 144 13.87 -8.89 2.68
CA ASN A 144 13.25 -10.09 2.09
C ASN A 144 12.17 -10.72 2.99
N THR A 145 11.37 -9.90 3.66
CA THR A 145 10.31 -10.35 4.55
C THR A 145 9.11 -10.88 3.79
N ASP A 146 8.40 -11.83 4.39
CA ASP A 146 7.18 -12.41 3.81
C ASP A 146 6.04 -11.38 3.80
N TYR A 147 6.06 -10.42 4.75
CA TYR A 147 5.10 -9.34 4.90
C TYR A 147 5.80 -7.99 4.95
N LEU A 148 5.53 -7.14 3.96
CA LEU A 148 6.10 -5.79 3.88
C LEU A 148 4.99 -4.74 3.89
N PHE A 149 4.95 -3.93 4.92
CA PHE A 149 3.99 -2.84 5.06
C PHE A 149 4.71 -1.50 4.86
N MET A 150 4.26 -0.70 3.89
CA MET A 150 4.86 0.59 3.58
C MET A 150 3.81 1.70 3.68
N ASP A 151 4.09 2.68 4.52
CA ASP A 151 3.22 3.83 4.71
C ASP A 151 3.71 5.01 3.87
N GLU A 152 2.91 5.41 2.86
CA GLU A 152 3.20 6.52 1.93
C GLU A 152 4.66 6.52 1.37
N PRO A 153 5.17 5.39 0.84
CA PRO A 153 6.59 5.27 0.48
C PRO A 153 7.01 6.20 -0.65
N THR A 154 6.10 6.64 -1.51
CA THR A 154 6.38 7.53 -2.63
C THR A 154 6.19 9.02 -2.30
N ASN A 155 5.69 9.32 -1.09
CA ASN A 155 5.52 10.70 -0.64
C ASN A 155 6.88 11.41 -0.55
N GLY A 156 7.01 12.58 -1.18
CA GLY A 156 8.26 13.35 -1.23
C GLY A 156 9.30 12.85 -2.24
N LEU A 157 8.98 11.82 -3.05
CA LEU A 157 9.80 11.42 -4.19
C LEU A 157 9.42 12.21 -5.45
N ASP A 158 10.41 12.57 -6.24
CA ASP A 158 10.21 13.16 -7.57
C ASP A 158 9.75 12.11 -8.61
N ILE A 159 9.33 12.55 -9.78
CA ILE A 159 8.79 11.66 -10.84
C ILE A 159 9.79 10.56 -11.24
N PRO A 160 11.07 10.83 -11.49
CA PRO A 160 12.06 9.79 -11.77
C PRO A 160 12.20 8.76 -10.63
N SER A 161 12.22 9.23 -9.38
CA SER A 161 12.34 8.36 -8.19
C SER A 161 11.12 7.46 -7.99
N LYS A 162 9.92 7.94 -8.34
CA LYS A 162 8.70 7.10 -8.34
C LYS A 162 8.79 5.99 -9.40
N ALA A 163 9.36 6.27 -10.57
CA ALA A 163 9.61 5.23 -11.58
C ALA A 163 10.67 4.22 -11.10
N GLN A 164 11.74 4.68 -10.46
CA GLN A 164 12.76 3.83 -9.84
C GLN A 164 12.16 2.95 -8.74
N PHE A 165 11.23 3.50 -7.91
CA PHE A 165 10.50 2.73 -6.90
C PHE A 165 9.71 1.57 -7.51
N ARG A 166 8.90 1.82 -8.55
CA ARG A 166 8.15 0.76 -9.24
C ARG A 166 9.09 -0.31 -9.81
N LYS A 167 10.19 0.10 -10.43
CA LYS A 167 11.22 -0.82 -10.94
C LYS A 167 11.84 -1.65 -9.81
N ALA A 168 12.14 -1.04 -8.66
CA ALA A 168 12.72 -1.73 -7.51
C ALA A 168 11.73 -2.77 -6.94
N ILE A 169 10.46 -2.41 -6.75
CA ILE A 169 9.42 -3.34 -6.31
C ILE A 169 9.34 -4.54 -7.28
N SER A 170 9.14 -4.28 -8.59
CA SER A 170 8.96 -5.35 -9.57
C SER A 170 10.19 -6.28 -9.70
N LYS A 171 11.41 -5.74 -9.51
CA LYS A 171 12.64 -6.52 -9.68
C LYS A 171 13.04 -7.29 -8.43
N TYR A 172 12.78 -6.71 -7.25
CA TYR A 172 13.37 -7.18 -6.01
C TYR A 172 12.38 -7.77 -5.00
N THR A 173 11.11 -7.87 -5.35
CA THR A 173 10.13 -8.60 -4.56
C THR A 173 10.05 -10.05 -5.03
N PHE A 174 9.93 -10.99 -4.12
CA PHE A 174 9.69 -12.39 -4.49
C PHE A 174 8.19 -12.69 -4.57
N GLU A 175 7.82 -13.68 -5.37
CA GLU A 175 6.43 -13.97 -5.74
C GLU A 175 5.49 -14.26 -4.55
N THR A 176 6.03 -14.79 -3.45
CA THR A 176 5.24 -15.13 -2.25
C THR A 176 5.14 -13.98 -1.24
N ALA A 177 5.86 -12.86 -1.46
CA ALA A 177 5.78 -11.73 -0.54
C ALA A 177 4.43 -11.02 -0.63
N THR A 178 3.83 -10.76 0.52
CA THR A 178 2.63 -9.92 0.64
C THR A 178 3.04 -8.51 0.99
N ILE A 179 2.73 -7.56 0.11
CA ILE A 179 3.07 -6.15 0.31
C ILE A 179 1.78 -5.35 0.45
N VAL A 180 1.72 -4.47 1.44
CA VAL A 180 0.64 -3.50 1.57
C VAL A 180 1.24 -2.10 1.53
N ILE A 181 0.86 -1.33 0.52
CA ILE A 181 1.35 0.05 0.30
C ILE A 181 0.19 1.01 0.55
N SER A 182 0.27 1.83 1.60
CA SER A 182 -0.67 2.92 1.77
C SER A 182 -0.31 4.09 0.88
N THR A 183 -1.31 4.71 0.29
CA THR A 183 -1.13 5.96 -0.45
C THR A 183 -2.43 6.77 -0.57
N HIS A 184 -2.28 8.07 -0.69
CA HIS A 184 -3.33 8.98 -1.13
C HIS A 184 -3.09 9.45 -2.59
N GLN A 185 -1.96 9.05 -3.21
CA GLN A 185 -1.57 9.35 -4.59
C GLN A 185 -1.55 8.06 -5.43
N ALA A 186 -2.73 7.53 -5.73
CA ALA A 186 -2.90 6.22 -6.34
C ALA A 186 -2.24 6.07 -7.73
N ARG A 187 -2.17 7.15 -8.52
CA ARG A 187 -1.52 7.16 -9.84
C ARG A 187 -0.08 6.66 -9.83
N ASP A 188 0.66 6.97 -8.77
CA ASP A 188 2.08 6.60 -8.68
C ASP A 188 2.31 5.09 -8.64
N LEU A 189 1.31 4.35 -8.20
CA LEU A 189 1.39 2.92 -7.92
C LEU A 189 0.50 2.06 -8.84
N GLU A 190 -0.32 2.67 -9.72
CA GLU A 190 -1.31 1.98 -10.57
C GLU A 190 -0.75 0.75 -11.32
N ALA A 191 0.53 0.81 -11.71
CA ALA A 191 1.15 -0.26 -12.48
C ALA A 191 1.61 -1.48 -11.64
N ILE A 192 1.59 -1.37 -10.30
CA ILE A 192 2.18 -2.41 -9.43
C ILE A 192 1.23 -2.92 -8.34
N ILE A 193 0.13 -2.21 -8.06
CA ILE A 193 -0.81 -2.60 -7.00
C ILE A 193 -1.99 -3.39 -7.59
N ASP A 194 -2.20 -4.58 -7.05
CA ASP A 194 -3.38 -5.42 -7.26
C ASP A 194 -3.40 -6.50 -6.16
N PRO A 195 -4.43 -6.56 -5.30
CA PRO A 195 -5.72 -5.85 -5.27
C PRO A 195 -5.69 -4.42 -4.69
N ILE A 196 -6.84 -3.73 -4.80
CA ILE A 196 -7.07 -2.39 -4.29
C ILE A 196 -8.03 -2.44 -3.09
N ILE A 197 -7.59 -1.83 -1.97
CA ILE A 197 -8.39 -1.63 -0.76
C ILE A 197 -8.67 -0.14 -0.62
N ILE A 198 -9.94 0.25 -0.51
CA ILE A 198 -10.33 1.64 -0.23
C ILE A 198 -10.91 1.71 1.18
N LEU A 199 -10.22 2.50 2.02
CA LEU A 199 -10.60 2.78 3.40
C LEU A 199 -11.21 4.17 3.50
N ASP A 200 -12.38 4.30 4.12
CA ASP A 200 -13.01 5.58 4.40
C ASP A 200 -13.66 5.57 5.78
N ARG A 201 -13.45 6.66 6.53
CA ARG A 201 -14.12 6.97 7.81
C ARG A 201 -14.47 5.74 8.63
N LYS A 202 -13.45 4.95 8.96
CA LYS A 202 -13.53 3.79 9.87
C LYS A 202 -13.86 2.45 9.22
N SER A 203 -14.24 2.38 7.94
CA SER A 203 -14.65 1.13 7.28
C SER A 203 -13.97 0.90 5.94
N VAL A 204 -13.89 -0.36 5.50
CA VAL A 204 -13.51 -0.72 4.14
C VAL A 204 -14.71 -0.55 3.22
N LEU A 205 -14.51 0.19 2.14
CA LEU A 205 -15.52 0.39 1.09
C LEU A 205 -15.34 -0.59 -0.07
N LEU A 206 -14.11 -0.93 -0.38
CA LEU A 206 -13.73 -1.83 -1.48
C LEU A 206 -12.51 -2.67 -1.06
N ASN A 207 -12.54 -3.94 -1.41
CA ASN A 207 -11.37 -4.84 -1.44
C ASN A 207 -11.56 -5.76 -2.64
N ALA A 208 -10.92 -5.43 -3.75
CA ALA A 208 -11.10 -6.18 -5.00
C ALA A 208 -9.85 -6.10 -5.89
N SER A 209 -9.63 -7.14 -6.69
CA SER A 209 -8.63 -7.12 -7.76
C SER A 209 -9.08 -6.22 -8.92
N THR A 210 -8.12 -5.76 -9.71
CA THR A 210 -8.41 -4.98 -10.93
C THR A 210 -9.33 -5.75 -11.89
N ALA A 211 -9.18 -7.07 -11.97
CA ALA A 211 -10.08 -7.94 -12.75
C ALA A 211 -11.52 -7.89 -12.23
N GLN A 212 -11.72 -8.08 -10.91
CA GLN A 212 -13.05 -8.00 -10.29
C GLN A 212 -13.68 -6.61 -10.45
N ILE A 213 -12.85 -5.56 -10.41
CA ILE A 213 -13.31 -4.18 -10.61
C ILE A 213 -13.77 -4.00 -12.06
N SER A 214 -12.98 -4.44 -13.04
CA SER A 214 -13.29 -4.35 -14.46
C SER A 214 -14.51 -5.19 -14.88
N GLU A 215 -14.80 -6.31 -14.19
CA GLU A 215 -16.03 -7.06 -14.38
C GLU A 215 -17.30 -6.27 -14.03
N LYS A 216 -17.24 -5.40 -13.03
CA LYS A 216 -18.40 -4.69 -12.47
C LYS A 216 -18.49 -3.24 -12.88
N LEU A 217 -17.36 -2.60 -13.19
CA LEU A 217 -17.25 -1.20 -13.55
C LEU A 217 -16.54 -1.05 -14.90
N TYR A 218 -17.07 -0.19 -15.75
CA TYR A 218 -16.47 0.17 -17.03
C TYR A 218 -15.91 1.58 -16.99
N PHE A 219 -14.65 1.72 -17.34
CA PHE A 219 -13.91 2.99 -17.38
C PHE A 219 -13.77 3.45 -18.83
N ASP A 220 -14.33 4.60 -19.14
CA ASP A 220 -14.38 5.15 -20.50
C ASP A 220 -13.81 6.58 -20.57
N TYR A 221 -13.25 6.87 -21.72
CA TYR A 221 -12.78 8.20 -22.13
C TYR A 221 -13.63 8.65 -23.32
N GLY A 222 -14.68 9.40 -23.05
CA GLY A 222 -15.67 9.83 -24.06
C GLY A 222 -15.64 11.34 -24.32
N THR A 223 -16.45 11.77 -25.28
CA THR A 223 -16.71 13.19 -25.56
C THR A 223 -18.02 13.69 -24.93
N GLN A 224 -18.85 12.75 -24.47
CA GLN A 224 -20.15 13.05 -23.83
C GLN A 224 -20.27 12.23 -22.55
N ILE A 225 -20.88 12.83 -21.52
CA ILE A 225 -21.11 12.15 -20.25
C ILE A 225 -22.36 11.26 -20.40
N ASP A 226 -22.21 9.99 -20.01
CA ASP A 226 -23.31 9.04 -19.93
C ASP A 226 -24.24 9.43 -18.75
N PRO A 227 -25.56 9.51 -18.96
CA PRO A 227 -26.51 9.78 -17.88
C PRO A 227 -26.46 8.76 -16.72
N ASP A 228 -26.06 7.52 -17.00
CA ASP A 228 -25.96 6.45 -16.02
C ASP A 228 -24.58 6.36 -15.36
N ALA A 229 -23.68 7.32 -15.61
CA ALA A 229 -22.36 7.35 -15.02
C ALA A 229 -22.42 7.51 -13.49
N LEU A 230 -21.80 6.57 -12.77
CA LEU A 230 -21.58 6.65 -11.32
C LEU A 230 -20.60 7.78 -10.97
N TYR A 231 -19.67 8.06 -11.89
CA TYR A 231 -18.70 9.15 -11.78
C TYR A 231 -18.35 9.69 -13.16
N SER A 232 -18.20 10.99 -13.24
CA SER A 232 -17.65 11.65 -14.43
C SER A 232 -16.84 12.87 -14.05
N GLU A 233 -15.79 13.15 -14.84
CA GLU A 233 -14.93 14.31 -14.72
C GLU A 233 -14.57 14.83 -16.10
N LEU A 234 -14.71 16.15 -16.29
CA LEU A 234 -14.29 16.80 -17.54
C LEU A 234 -12.76 16.92 -17.58
N ILE A 235 -12.18 16.49 -18.67
CA ILE A 235 -10.75 16.60 -18.97
C ILE A 235 -10.56 17.35 -20.29
N PRO A 236 -9.36 17.90 -20.56
CA PRO A 236 -9.08 18.48 -21.87
C PRO A 236 -9.36 17.49 -23.00
N GLY A 237 -10.31 17.84 -23.88
CA GLY A 237 -10.70 17.02 -25.03
C GLY A 237 -11.84 16.02 -24.77
N GLY A 238 -12.46 16.01 -23.58
CA GLY A 238 -13.59 15.11 -23.32
C GLY A 238 -13.90 14.90 -21.84
N CYS A 239 -14.23 13.69 -21.46
CA CYS A 239 -14.49 13.30 -20.09
C CYS A 239 -13.92 11.90 -19.81
N ILE A 240 -13.57 11.67 -18.54
CA ILE A 240 -13.43 10.32 -17.99
C ILE A 240 -14.70 10.01 -17.24
N GLN A 241 -15.22 8.79 -17.41
CA GLN A 241 -16.42 8.35 -16.72
C GLN A 241 -16.33 6.89 -16.30
N VAL A 242 -17.10 6.55 -15.27
CA VAL A 242 -17.22 5.20 -14.75
C VAL A 242 -18.69 4.83 -14.70
N THR A 243 -19.06 3.77 -15.40
CA THR A 243 -20.43 3.24 -15.44
C THR A 243 -20.45 1.81 -14.91
N PRO A 244 -21.62 1.26 -14.52
CA PRO A 244 -21.76 -0.18 -14.33
C PRO A 244 -21.40 -0.91 -15.62
N ASN A 245 -20.61 -2.00 -15.52
CA ASN A 245 -20.24 -2.80 -16.70
C ASN A 245 -21.35 -3.79 -17.07
N VAL A 246 -22.33 -3.32 -17.84
CA VAL A 246 -23.45 -4.15 -18.30
C VAL A 246 -23.07 -5.02 -19.50
N SER A 247 -22.13 -4.54 -20.32
CA SER A 247 -21.70 -5.22 -21.56
C SER A 247 -20.71 -6.36 -21.34
N GLY A 248 -20.07 -6.44 -20.16
CA GLY A 248 -18.96 -7.34 -19.88
C GLY A 248 -17.68 -7.01 -20.66
N THR A 249 -17.57 -5.80 -21.19
CA THR A 249 -16.38 -5.35 -21.92
C THR A 249 -15.28 -5.00 -20.92
N GLU A 250 -14.08 -5.54 -21.12
CA GLU A 250 -12.92 -5.17 -20.30
C GLU A 250 -12.51 -3.72 -20.55
N SER A 251 -12.20 -3.02 -19.48
CA SER A 251 -11.62 -1.69 -19.51
C SER A 251 -10.44 -1.59 -18.54
N LYS A 252 -9.47 -0.73 -18.88
CA LYS A 252 -8.37 -0.48 -17.95
C LYS A 252 -8.87 0.32 -16.76
N VAL A 253 -8.69 -0.21 -15.56
CA VAL A 253 -9.05 0.48 -14.31
C VAL A 253 -8.20 1.74 -14.16
N ASN A 254 -8.85 2.89 -14.05
CA ASN A 254 -8.22 4.13 -13.63
C ASN A 254 -8.44 4.28 -12.12
N ILE A 255 -7.38 4.19 -11.34
CA ILE A 255 -7.50 4.13 -9.88
C ILE A 255 -8.04 5.43 -9.28
N GLU A 256 -7.74 6.59 -9.86
CA GLU A 256 -8.26 7.88 -9.39
C GLU A 256 -9.77 7.99 -9.65
N ALA A 257 -10.21 7.62 -10.84
CA ALA A 257 -11.63 7.58 -11.18
C ALA A 257 -12.37 6.53 -10.32
N LEU A 258 -11.75 5.36 -10.07
CA LEU A 258 -12.28 4.35 -9.14
C LEU A 258 -12.45 4.92 -7.74
N PHE A 259 -11.41 5.55 -7.19
CA PHE A 259 -11.46 6.14 -5.85
C PHE A 259 -12.60 7.15 -5.72
N ASN A 260 -12.72 8.07 -6.69
CA ASN A 260 -13.77 9.07 -6.72
C ASN A 260 -15.17 8.44 -6.89
N THR A 261 -15.30 7.38 -7.70
CA THR A 261 -16.54 6.61 -7.87
C THR A 261 -16.98 6.00 -6.54
N VAL A 262 -16.06 5.32 -5.86
CA VAL A 262 -16.31 4.65 -4.57
C VAL A 262 -16.70 5.67 -3.50
N MET A 263 -16.00 6.81 -3.44
CA MET A 263 -16.27 7.85 -2.45
C MET A 263 -17.63 8.53 -2.65
N LYS A 264 -18.09 8.69 -3.89
CA LYS A 264 -19.42 9.28 -4.22
C LYS A 264 -20.56 8.29 -4.07
N ASN A 265 -20.33 6.98 -4.30
CA ASN A 265 -21.38 5.97 -4.40
C ASN A 265 -21.18 4.81 -3.40
N LYS A 266 -20.87 5.13 -2.14
CA LYS A 266 -20.44 4.17 -1.11
C LYS A 266 -21.36 2.96 -0.94
N GLU A 267 -22.68 3.19 -0.90
CA GLU A 267 -23.67 2.13 -0.71
C GLU A 267 -23.78 1.24 -1.94
N THR A 268 -23.89 1.84 -3.13
CA THR A 268 -23.95 1.11 -4.40
C THR A 268 -22.72 0.25 -4.60
N ILE A 269 -21.53 0.78 -4.34
CA ILE A 269 -20.27 0.04 -4.46
C ILE A 269 -20.22 -1.11 -3.45
N ARG A 270 -20.60 -0.87 -2.20
CA ARG A 270 -20.68 -1.95 -1.20
C ARG A 270 -21.62 -3.08 -1.63
N GLU A 271 -22.77 -2.73 -2.22
CA GLU A 271 -23.72 -3.75 -2.73
C GLU A 271 -23.14 -4.51 -3.92
N MET A 272 -22.50 -3.81 -4.87
CA MET A 272 -21.86 -4.42 -6.03
C MET A 272 -20.74 -5.38 -5.67
N PHE A 273 -19.95 -5.05 -4.62
CA PHE A 273 -18.75 -5.82 -4.21
C PHE A 273 -18.97 -6.65 -2.93
N LYS A 274 -20.22 -6.79 -2.43
CA LYS A 274 -20.52 -7.76 -1.37
C LYS A 274 -20.12 -9.17 -1.84
N GLN A 275 -19.24 -9.80 -1.07
CA GLN A 275 -18.88 -11.20 -1.17
C GLN A 275 -19.74 -12.02 -0.22
#